data_00d14f173a8b77372becf7aacd866ce6
#
_entry.id   00d14f173a8b77372becf7aacd866ce6
#
_cell.length_a   1.000
_cell.length_b   1.000
_cell.length_c   1.000
_cell.angle_alpha   90.00
_cell.angle_beta   90.00
_cell.angle_gamma   90.00
#
_symmetry.space_group_name_H-M   'P 1'
#
loop_
_entity.id
_entity.type
_entity.pdbx_description
1 polymer ?
#
loop_
_entity_poly.entity_id
_entity_poly.type
_entity_poly.pdbx_seq_one_letter_code
_entity_poly.pdbx_strand_id
1 'polypeptide(L)'
;MPFTLSHAAAVLPGIRTNGTARGPLFASGLVLGSFAPDMTYFAASFVPGAMELGEVTHGPAGVLTVDVAITVVLLALWLLVRDPLVALLPDGWQARVHAVLRGRAWHERPPLTAAFWFYASAVIGATTHVVWDAFTHFDRWGVRMMPVLSEAVAGLPLYTYTQYGSSALAFVALTWFWVSALRRAEPEAPSGAGLPALGRRERLAAGAVLAVCVAAGVVHRCVRWYLYWGRVDTPLDLIPTACFGAGAGLVTGLLLCGAAVRVRTRV
;
A
#
# COMPACT_ATOMS: atom_id res chain seq x y z
N MET A 1 -3.62 5.74 -10.02
CA MET A 1 -3.37 6.92 -9.11
C MET A 1 -1.88 7.08 -8.87
N PRO A 2 -1.35 8.32 -8.75
CA PRO A 2 0.04 8.48 -8.34
C PRO A 2 0.29 8.00 -6.91
N PHE A 3 -0.77 7.82 -6.12
CA PHE A 3 -0.70 7.50 -4.69
C PHE A 3 -1.45 6.21 -4.36
N THR A 4 -0.86 5.06 -4.68
CA THR A 4 -1.45 3.73 -4.40
C THR A 4 -1.98 3.58 -2.98
N LEU A 5 -1.29 4.17 -1.98
CA LEU A 5 -1.72 4.10 -0.57
C LEU A 5 -3.09 4.75 -0.31
N SER A 6 -3.51 5.72 -1.13
CA SER A 6 -4.82 6.36 -0.99
C SER A 6 -5.99 5.43 -1.26
N HIS A 7 -5.80 4.36 -2.06
CA HIS A 7 -6.84 3.35 -2.33
C HIS A 7 -7.33 2.63 -1.07
N ALA A 8 -6.49 2.54 -0.01
CA ALA A 8 -6.94 2.00 1.26
C ALA A 8 -8.14 2.75 1.87
N ALA A 9 -8.34 4.02 1.50
CA ALA A 9 -9.49 4.78 1.97
C ALA A 9 -10.83 4.19 1.48
N ALA A 10 -10.88 3.61 0.28
CA ALA A 10 -12.09 3.02 -0.28
C ALA A 10 -12.58 1.80 0.53
N VAL A 11 -11.68 1.11 1.22
CA VAL A 11 -12.05 -0.07 2.03
C VAL A 11 -12.24 0.23 3.51
N LEU A 12 -12.00 1.48 3.97
CA LEU A 12 -12.22 1.89 5.37
C LEU A 12 -13.64 1.61 5.88
N PRO A 13 -14.73 1.78 5.10
CA PRO A 13 -16.06 1.40 5.55
C PRO A 13 -16.19 -0.06 5.98
N GLY A 14 -15.34 -0.95 5.43
CA GLY A 14 -15.25 -2.37 5.80
C GLY A 14 -14.38 -2.67 7.02
N ILE A 15 -13.73 -1.65 7.62
CA ILE A 15 -12.75 -1.82 8.71
C ILE A 15 -13.19 -1.03 9.94
N ARG A 16 -13.04 -1.64 11.12
CA ARG A 16 -13.29 -0.98 12.41
C ARG A 16 -12.02 -0.26 12.89
N THR A 17 -12.19 0.72 13.78
CA THR A 17 -11.06 1.46 14.36
C THR A 17 -10.11 0.62 15.23
N ASN A 18 -10.50 -0.59 15.61
CA ASN A 18 -9.61 -1.55 16.27
C ASN A 18 -8.79 -2.41 15.29
N GLY A 19 -8.78 -2.07 14.00
CA GLY A 19 -8.04 -2.80 12.96
C GLY A 19 -8.71 -4.08 12.44
N THR A 20 -9.87 -4.48 12.98
CA THR A 20 -10.58 -5.67 12.50
C THR A 20 -11.56 -5.33 11.37
N ALA A 21 -11.75 -6.24 10.41
CA ALA A 21 -12.77 -6.06 9.39
C ALA A 21 -14.18 -6.29 9.95
N ARG A 22 -15.18 -5.70 9.28
CA ARG A 22 -16.60 -5.96 9.56
C ARG A 22 -17.01 -7.30 8.96
N GLY A 23 -17.95 -7.98 9.64
CA GLY A 23 -18.46 -9.27 9.21
C GLY A 23 -17.36 -10.34 9.11
N PRO A 24 -17.40 -11.20 8.08
CA PRO A 24 -16.45 -12.28 7.92
C PRO A 24 -15.13 -11.89 7.22
N LEU A 25 -15.00 -10.66 6.74
CA LEU A 25 -13.86 -10.19 5.95
C LEU A 25 -12.56 -10.10 6.76
N PHE A 26 -11.44 -9.98 6.05
CA PHE A 26 -10.11 -9.74 6.60
C PHE A 26 -9.62 -8.33 6.22
N ALA A 27 -9.26 -7.51 7.21
CA ALA A 27 -8.75 -6.16 6.98
C ALA A 27 -7.47 -6.17 6.13
N SER A 28 -6.57 -7.11 6.36
CA SER A 28 -5.37 -7.31 5.54
C SER A 28 -5.70 -7.61 4.08
N GLY A 29 -6.69 -8.48 3.82
CA GLY A 29 -7.15 -8.78 2.46
C GLY A 29 -7.73 -7.55 1.76
N LEU A 30 -8.55 -6.76 2.46
CA LEU A 30 -9.13 -5.52 1.93
C LEU A 30 -8.05 -4.49 1.59
N VAL A 31 -7.15 -4.18 2.53
CA VAL A 31 -6.12 -3.15 2.36
C VAL A 31 -5.07 -3.58 1.33
N LEU A 32 -4.51 -4.77 1.48
CA LEU A 32 -3.47 -5.24 0.54
C LEU A 32 -4.04 -5.51 -0.85
N GLY A 33 -5.30 -5.98 -0.92
CA GLY A 33 -6.04 -6.11 -2.18
C GLY A 33 -6.20 -4.76 -2.89
N SER A 34 -6.49 -3.69 -2.13
CA SER A 34 -6.58 -2.34 -2.72
C SER A 34 -5.25 -1.79 -3.23
N PHE A 35 -4.11 -2.41 -2.89
CA PHE A 35 -2.80 -2.05 -3.44
C PHE A 35 -2.36 -2.94 -4.59
N ALA A 36 -2.88 -4.17 -4.64
CA ALA A 36 -2.41 -5.21 -5.54
C ALA A 36 -2.35 -4.82 -7.03
N PRO A 37 -3.35 -4.12 -7.63
CA PRO A 37 -3.31 -3.76 -9.04
C PRO A 37 -2.09 -2.92 -9.44
N ASP A 38 -1.62 -2.03 -8.56
CA ASP A 38 -0.47 -1.17 -8.82
C ASP A 38 0.89 -1.84 -8.58
N MET A 39 0.94 -3.01 -7.95
CA MET A 39 2.22 -3.63 -7.57
C MET A 39 3.11 -3.97 -8.75
N THR A 40 2.55 -4.18 -9.92
CA THR A 40 3.30 -4.37 -11.17
C THR A 40 4.11 -3.12 -11.56
N TYR A 41 3.57 -1.92 -11.28
CA TYR A 41 4.27 -0.65 -11.54
C TYR A 41 5.45 -0.44 -10.58
N PHE A 42 5.33 -0.86 -9.32
CA PHE A 42 6.45 -0.87 -8.38
C PHE A 42 7.50 -1.91 -8.78
N ALA A 43 7.06 -3.13 -9.16
CA ALA A 43 7.93 -4.20 -9.63
C ALA A 43 8.72 -3.81 -10.88
N ALA A 44 8.18 -2.95 -11.74
CA ALA A 44 8.87 -2.41 -12.93
C ALA A 44 10.11 -1.57 -12.59
N SER A 45 10.34 -1.24 -11.31
CA SER A 45 11.61 -0.66 -10.87
C SER A 45 12.76 -1.66 -10.91
N PHE A 46 12.47 -2.96 -10.87
CA PHE A 46 13.45 -4.05 -10.80
C PHE A 46 13.34 -5.03 -11.98
N VAL A 47 12.09 -5.24 -12.48
CA VAL A 47 11.78 -6.27 -13.48
C VAL A 47 11.35 -5.59 -14.77
N PRO A 48 12.14 -5.69 -15.84
CA PRO A 48 11.72 -5.21 -17.17
C PRO A 48 10.39 -5.87 -17.60
N GLY A 49 9.52 -5.12 -18.26
CA GLY A 49 8.22 -5.62 -18.73
C GLY A 49 7.11 -5.70 -17.66
N ALA A 50 7.43 -5.58 -16.37
CA ALA A 50 6.40 -5.66 -15.31
C ALA A 50 5.33 -4.55 -15.44
N MET A 51 5.64 -3.42 -16.08
CA MET A 51 4.70 -2.33 -16.33
C MET A 51 3.52 -2.78 -17.21
N GLU A 52 3.77 -3.62 -18.19
CA GLU A 52 2.78 -4.13 -19.14
C GLU A 52 1.73 -5.03 -18.47
N LEU A 53 2.11 -5.70 -17.37
CA LEU A 53 1.19 -6.50 -16.58
C LEU A 53 0.12 -5.63 -15.88
N GLY A 54 0.30 -4.32 -15.84
CA GLY A 54 -0.71 -3.38 -15.32
C GLY A 54 -2.05 -3.46 -16.06
N GLU A 55 -2.06 -3.80 -17.35
CA GLU A 55 -3.31 -4.02 -18.09
C GLU A 55 -4.08 -5.24 -17.56
N VAL A 56 -3.36 -6.29 -17.19
CA VAL A 56 -3.97 -7.51 -16.62
C VAL A 56 -4.52 -7.22 -15.22
N THR A 57 -3.72 -6.60 -14.34
CA THR A 57 -4.11 -6.31 -12.94
C THR A 57 -5.25 -5.29 -12.84
N HIS A 58 -5.44 -4.43 -13.84
CA HIS A 58 -6.57 -3.52 -13.90
C HIS A 58 -7.77 -4.05 -14.70
N GLY A 59 -7.72 -5.33 -15.11
CA GLY A 59 -8.79 -6.02 -15.79
C GLY A 59 -9.57 -6.98 -14.88
N PRO A 60 -10.82 -7.37 -15.25
CA PRO A 60 -11.65 -8.25 -14.42
C PRO A 60 -10.99 -9.60 -14.10
N ALA A 61 -10.29 -10.19 -15.07
CA ALA A 61 -9.58 -11.46 -14.87
C ALA A 61 -8.42 -11.30 -13.87
N GLY A 62 -7.67 -10.20 -13.95
CA GLY A 62 -6.58 -9.89 -13.02
C GLY A 62 -7.09 -9.72 -11.59
N VAL A 63 -8.18 -8.97 -11.39
CA VAL A 63 -8.81 -8.77 -10.08
C VAL A 63 -9.17 -10.10 -9.41
N LEU A 64 -9.65 -11.08 -10.17
CA LEU A 64 -10.07 -12.39 -9.64
C LEU A 64 -8.89 -13.37 -9.46
N THR A 65 -7.74 -13.13 -10.06
CA THR A 65 -6.62 -14.09 -10.10
C THR A 65 -5.29 -13.47 -9.66
N VAL A 66 -4.68 -12.67 -10.52
CA VAL A 66 -3.33 -12.12 -10.33
C VAL A 66 -3.27 -11.22 -9.10
N ASP A 67 -4.26 -10.35 -8.89
CA ASP A 67 -4.29 -9.43 -7.75
C ASP A 67 -4.48 -10.17 -6.43
N VAL A 68 -5.22 -11.27 -6.44
CA VAL A 68 -5.32 -12.14 -5.26
C VAL A 68 -3.97 -12.79 -4.96
N ALA A 69 -3.26 -13.29 -5.97
CA ALA A 69 -1.92 -13.85 -5.79
C ALA A 69 -0.93 -12.79 -5.26
N ILE A 70 -0.95 -11.57 -5.84
CA ILE A 70 -0.17 -10.44 -5.34
C ILE A 70 -0.55 -10.12 -3.89
N THR A 71 -1.84 -10.10 -3.56
CA THR A 71 -2.32 -9.85 -2.18
C THR A 71 -1.79 -10.88 -1.19
N VAL A 72 -1.71 -12.16 -1.57
CA VAL A 72 -1.10 -13.22 -0.75
C VAL A 72 0.39 -12.95 -0.52
N VAL A 73 1.13 -12.56 -1.57
CA VAL A 73 2.55 -12.19 -1.45
C VAL A 73 2.72 -10.99 -0.53
N LEU A 74 1.91 -9.94 -0.71
CA LEU A 74 1.94 -8.75 0.14
C LEU A 74 1.61 -9.10 1.60
N LEU A 75 0.67 -10.02 1.84
CA LEU A 75 0.38 -10.50 3.19
C LEU A 75 1.58 -11.22 3.80
N ALA A 76 2.22 -12.11 3.06
CA ALA A 76 3.41 -12.82 3.53
C ALA A 76 4.54 -11.83 3.88
N LEU A 77 4.80 -10.85 3.02
CA LEU A 77 5.77 -9.78 3.28
C LEU A 77 5.36 -8.93 4.50
N TRP A 78 4.08 -8.58 4.62
CA TRP A 78 3.57 -7.84 5.77
C TRP A 78 3.80 -8.59 7.07
N LEU A 79 3.45 -9.87 7.14
CA LEU A 79 3.66 -10.70 8.33
C LEU A 79 5.15 -10.87 8.65
N LEU A 80 6.02 -10.82 7.64
CA LEU A 80 7.46 -10.85 7.82
C LEU A 80 8.01 -9.56 8.44
N VAL A 81 7.51 -8.39 8.04
CA VAL A 81 8.11 -7.09 8.42
C VAL A 81 7.33 -6.37 9.52
N ARG A 82 6.08 -6.71 9.79
CA ARG A 82 5.21 -5.99 10.72
C ARG A 82 5.83 -5.77 12.09
N ASP A 83 6.22 -6.83 12.76
CA ASP A 83 6.74 -6.75 14.13
C ASP A 83 8.11 -6.04 14.21
N PRO A 84 9.07 -6.29 13.29
CA PRO A 84 10.25 -5.44 13.14
C PRO A 84 9.95 -3.96 12.94
N LEU A 85 8.94 -3.62 12.12
CA LEU A 85 8.57 -2.23 11.86
C LEU A 85 7.95 -1.55 13.08
N VAL A 86 7.10 -2.27 13.81
CA VAL A 86 6.55 -1.77 15.07
C VAL A 86 7.68 -1.49 16.07
N ALA A 87 8.71 -2.34 16.13
CA ALA A 87 9.88 -2.15 16.99
C ALA A 87 10.69 -0.88 16.68
N LEU A 88 10.62 -0.35 15.44
CA LEU A 88 11.26 0.91 15.06
C LEU A 88 10.58 2.14 15.66
N LEU A 89 9.31 2.03 16.06
CA LEU A 89 8.56 3.13 16.66
C LEU A 89 9.07 3.45 18.07
N PRO A 90 8.86 4.69 18.56
CA PRO A 90 9.08 5.01 19.96
C PRO A 90 8.27 4.09 20.89
N ASP A 91 8.83 3.70 22.03
CA ASP A 91 8.28 2.66 22.92
C ASP A 91 6.81 2.95 23.32
N GLY A 92 6.46 4.21 23.57
CA GLY A 92 5.10 4.61 23.94
C GLY A 92 4.04 4.40 22.85
N TRP A 93 4.45 4.16 21.58
CA TRP A 93 3.55 3.92 20.45
C TRP A 93 3.43 2.45 20.05
N GLN A 94 4.45 1.64 20.36
CA GLN A 94 4.55 0.27 19.89
C GLN A 94 3.34 -0.58 20.24
N ALA A 95 2.93 -0.59 21.49
CA ALA A 95 1.80 -1.40 21.96
C ALA A 95 0.48 -1.01 21.28
N ARG A 96 0.20 0.29 21.13
CA ARG A 96 -1.03 0.79 20.48
C ARG A 96 -1.06 0.49 18.98
N VAL A 97 0.07 0.74 18.30
CA VAL A 97 0.18 0.46 16.86
C VAL A 97 0.09 -1.03 16.61
N HIS A 98 0.76 -1.86 17.42
CA HIS A 98 0.68 -3.31 17.33
C HIS A 98 -0.75 -3.83 17.51
N ALA A 99 -1.51 -3.32 18.49
CA ALA A 99 -2.90 -3.70 18.73
C ALA A 99 -3.79 -3.43 17.50
N VAL A 100 -3.64 -2.28 16.83
CA VAL A 100 -4.39 -1.93 15.63
C VAL A 100 -3.96 -2.81 14.42
N LEU A 101 -2.65 -3.07 14.28
CA LEU A 101 -2.10 -3.80 13.14
C LEU A 101 -2.25 -5.32 13.25
N ARG A 102 -2.50 -5.85 14.45
CA ARG A 102 -2.62 -7.28 14.70
C ARG A 102 -3.80 -7.90 13.94
N GLY A 103 -4.91 -7.17 13.86
CA GLY A 103 -6.13 -7.64 13.21
C GLY A 103 -6.76 -8.85 13.88
N ARG A 104 -7.56 -9.62 13.15
CA ARG A 104 -8.20 -10.84 13.64
C ARG A 104 -7.24 -12.04 13.52
N ALA A 105 -7.24 -12.93 14.52
CA ALA A 105 -6.47 -14.16 14.48
C ALA A 105 -7.03 -15.13 13.40
N TRP A 106 -6.16 -15.62 12.54
CA TRP A 106 -6.54 -16.51 11.42
C TRP A 106 -6.99 -17.89 11.87
N HIS A 107 -6.40 -18.40 12.97
CA HIS A 107 -6.68 -19.74 13.52
C HIS A 107 -8.05 -19.87 14.20
N GLU A 108 -8.78 -18.76 14.37
CA GLU A 108 -10.14 -18.78 14.90
C GLU A 108 -11.17 -19.36 13.92
N ARG A 109 -10.77 -19.66 12.70
CA ARG A 109 -11.66 -20.17 11.65
C ARG A 109 -11.09 -21.43 10.99
N PRO A 110 -11.98 -22.33 10.48
CA PRO A 110 -11.56 -23.42 9.63
C PRO A 110 -10.76 -22.88 8.41
N PRO A 111 -9.66 -23.56 8.00
CA PRO A 111 -8.75 -23.06 6.97
C PRO A 111 -9.43 -22.69 5.64
N LEU A 112 -10.35 -23.53 5.16
CA LEU A 112 -11.08 -23.25 3.91
C LEU A 112 -11.99 -22.02 4.03
N THR A 113 -12.65 -21.85 5.17
CA THR A 113 -13.47 -20.65 5.44
C THR A 113 -12.61 -19.39 5.51
N ALA A 114 -11.44 -19.47 6.16
CA ALA A 114 -10.49 -18.36 6.22
C ALA A 114 -9.97 -18.01 4.82
N ALA A 115 -9.57 -19.00 4.02
CA ALA A 115 -9.10 -18.79 2.65
C ALA A 115 -10.17 -18.14 1.76
N PHE A 116 -11.42 -18.62 1.83
CA PHE A 116 -12.54 -18.04 1.07
C PHE A 116 -12.78 -16.58 1.43
N TRP A 117 -12.83 -16.24 2.72
CA TRP A 117 -13.09 -14.86 3.14
C TRP A 117 -11.89 -13.94 2.91
N PHE A 118 -10.67 -14.47 2.94
CA PHE A 118 -9.50 -13.72 2.52
C PHE A 118 -9.52 -13.43 1.02
N TYR A 119 -9.82 -14.45 0.19
CA TYR A 119 -10.02 -14.29 -1.25
C TYR A 119 -11.08 -13.21 -1.54
N ALA A 120 -12.27 -13.33 -0.94
CA ALA A 120 -13.32 -12.32 -1.11
C ALA A 120 -12.87 -10.92 -0.69
N SER A 121 -12.12 -10.80 0.40
CA SER A 121 -11.58 -9.52 0.86
C SER A 121 -10.57 -8.93 -0.13
N ALA A 122 -9.67 -9.76 -0.68
CA ALA A 122 -8.69 -9.36 -1.69
C ALA A 122 -9.37 -8.88 -2.98
N VAL A 123 -10.37 -9.63 -3.46
CA VAL A 123 -11.15 -9.25 -4.64
C VAL A 123 -11.91 -7.92 -4.41
N ILE A 124 -12.55 -7.75 -3.25
CA ILE A 124 -13.21 -6.48 -2.91
C ILE A 124 -12.20 -5.34 -2.93
N GLY A 125 -11.05 -5.51 -2.29
CA GLY A 125 -9.97 -4.51 -2.28
C GLY A 125 -9.51 -4.13 -3.69
N ALA A 126 -9.15 -5.10 -4.52
CA ALA A 126 -8.72 -4.89 -5.89
C ALA A 126 -9.82 -4.24 -6.75
N THR A 127 -11.08 -4.67 -6.58
CA THR A 127 -12.22 -4.07 -7.28
C THR A 127 -12.38 -2.59 -6.93
N THR A 128 -12.28 -2.21 -5.65
CA THR A 128 -12.38 -0.78 -5.26
C THR A 128 -11.29 0.06 -5.91
N HIS A 129 -10.07 -0.48 -6.03
CA HIS A 129 -8.96 0.16 -6.72
C HIS A 129 -9.29 0.38 -8.21
N VAL A 130 -9.58 -0.69 -8.92
CA VAL A 130 -9.82 -0.64 -10.38
C VAL A 130 -11.02 0.25 -10.73
N VAL A 131 -12.09 0.21 -9.92
CA VAL A 131 -13.25 1.11 -10.10
C VAL A 131 -12.85 2.57 -9.87
N TRP A 132 -12.06 2.87 -8.83
CA TRP A 132 -11.62 4.24 -8.58
C TRP A 132 -10.76 4.75 -9.75
N ASP A 133 -9.80 3.95 -10.21
CA ASP A 133 -8.92 4.30 -11.31
C ASP A 133 -9.65 4.47 -12.64
N ALA A 134 -10.76 3.78 -12.81
CA ALA A 134 -11.58 3.93 -14.01
C ALA A 134 -12.08 5.37 -14.24
N PHE A 135 -12.27 6.15 -13.18
CA PHE A 135 -12.77 7.54 -13.26
C PHE A 135 -11.67 8.59 -13.08
N THR A 136 -10.43 8.18 -12.85
CA THR A 136 -9.33 9.09 -12.54
C THR A 136 -8.14 8.96 -13.48
N HIS A 137 -8.20 8.08 -14.48
CA HIS A 137 -7.12 7.88 -15.44
C HIS A 137 -7.58 7.98 -16.89
N PHE A 138 -6.67 8.52 -17.72
CA PHE A 138 -6.88 8.63 -19.15
C PHE A 138 -7.30 7.29 -19.76
N ASP A 139 -8.27 7.36 -20.66
CA ASP A 139 -8.78 6.25 -21.49
C ASP A 139 -9.25 4.98 -20.73
N ARG A 140 -9.48 5.07 -19.42
CA ARG A 140 -10.14 3.99 -18.67
C ARG A 140 -11.65 4.01 -18.93
N TRP A 141 -12.29 2.84 -18.73
CA TRP A 141 -13.71 2.64 -19.06
C TRP A 141 -14.65 3.66 -18.39
N GLY A 142 -14.38 4.08 -17.15
CA GLY A 142 -15.19 5.09 -16.44
C GLY A 142 -15.09 6.47 -17.07
N VAL A 143 -13.89 6.88 -17.49
CA VAL A 143 -13.68 8.15 -18.22
C VAL A 143 -14.35 8.09 -19.59
N ARG A 144 -14.30 6.96 -20.29
CA ARG A 144 -15.01 6.78 -21.57
C ARG A 144 -16.55 6.82 -21.40
N MET A 145 -17.08 6.31 -20.28
CA MET A 145 -18.51 6.40 -19.95
C MET A 145 -18.95 7.83 -19.57
N MET A 146 -18.02 8.65 -19.06
CA MET A 146 -18.28 10.03 -18.65
C MET A 146 -17.35 11.00 -19.40
N PRO A 147 -17.62 11.33 -20.68
CA PRO A 147 -16.72 12.14 -21.52
C PRO A 147 -16.35 13.50 -20.92
N VAL A 148 -17.22 14.08 -20.09
CA VAL A 148 -16.95 15.32 -19.34
C VAL A 148 -15.67 15.25 -18.53
N LEU A 149 -15.25 14.07 -18.06
CA LEU A 149 -13.99 13.90 -17.35
C LEU A 149 -12.76 14.16 -18.22
N SER A 150 -12.88 14.07 -19.53
CA SER A 150 -11.82 14.39 -20.48
C SER A 150 -11.78 15.88 -20.87
N GLU A 151 -12.78 16.68 -20.49
CA GLU A 151 -12.79 18.12 -20.79
C GLU A 151 -11.66 18.82 -20.03
N ALA A 152 -10.97 19.71 -20.74
CA ALA A 152 -9.87 20.49 -20.17
C ALA A 152 -10.39 21.72 -19.43
N VAL A 153 -9.99 21.87 -18.18
CA VAL A 153 -10.23 23.05 -17.35
C VAL A 153 -8.88 23.57 -16.87
N ALA A 154 -8.59 24.84 -17.12
CA ALA A 154 -7.31 25.45 -16.78
C ALA A 154 -6.09 24.66 -17.28
N GLY A 155 -6.19 24.05 -18.46
CA GLY A 155 -5.10 23.31 -19.12
C GLY A 155 -4.94 21.86 -18.71
N LEU A 156 -5.74 21.34 -17.79
CA LEU A 156 -5.72 19.93 -17.37
C LEU A 156 -7.10 19.30 -17.54
N PRO A 157 -7.19 18.00 -17.94
CA PRO A 157 -8.45 17.30 -18.00
C PRO A 157 -9.05 17.07 -16.59
N LEU A 158 -10.38 17.06 -16.51
CA LEU A 158 -11.10 16.90 -15.22
C LEU A 158 -10.73 15.61 -14.49
N TYR A 159 -10.42 14.51 -15.20
CA TYR A 159 -9.97 13.29 -14.52
C TYR A 159 -8.67 13.50 -13.71
N THR A 160 -7.80 14.45 -14.10
CA THR A 160 -6.60 14.81 -13.33
C THR A 160 -6.98 15.48 -12.00
N TYR A 161 -7.95 16.40 -12.02
CA TYR A 161 -8.45 17.02 -10.78
C TYR A 161 -9.14 15.99 -9.89
N THR A 162 -9.94 15.09 -10.46
CA THR A 162 -10.56 13.99 -9.68
C THR A 162 -9.50 13.07 -9.08
N GLN A 163 -8.43 12.77 -9.81
CA GLN A 163 -7.31 11.95 -9.37
C GLN A 163 -6.61 12.55 -8.13
N TYR A 164 -6.14 13.78 -8.24
CA TYR A 164 -5.40 14.43 -7.14
C TYR A 164 -6.32 14.86 -6.00
N GLY A 165 -7.49 15.38 -6.31
CA GLY A 165 -8.48 15.82 -5.31
C GLY A 165 -9.01 14.66 -4.47
N SER A 166 -9.40 13.54 -5.10
CA SER A 166 -9.84 12.36 -4.38
C SER A 166 -8.71 11.71 -3.58
N SER A 167 -7.46 11.76 -4.06
CA SER A 167 -6.30 11.30 -3.29
C SER A 167 -6.08 12.13 -2.03
N ALA A 168 -6.20 13.47 -2.12
CA ALA A 168 -6.08 14.36 -0.96
C ALA A 168 -7.18 14.05 0.09
N LEU A 169 -8.43 13.89 -0.34
CA LEU A 169 -9.54 13.50 0.54
C LEU A 169 -9.29 12.12 1.18
N ALA A 170 -8.77 11.16 0.42
CA ALA A 170 -8.40 9.85 0.91
C ALA A 170 -7.33 9.93 2.01
N PHE A 171 -6.29 10.75 1.84
CA PHE A 171 -5.28 10.95 2.87
C PHE A 171 -5.84 11.57 4.15
N VAL A 172 -6.78 12.51 4.03
CA VAL A 172 -7.51 13.06 5.19
C VAL A 172 -8.29 11.96 5.90
N ALA A 173 -9.05 11.14 5.16
CA ALA A 173 -9.83 10.03 5.71
C ALA A 173 -8.93 8.97 6.39
N LEU A 174 -7.80 8.60 5.76
CA LEU A 174 -6.83 7.66 6.34
C LEU A 174 -6.19 8.23 7.61
N THR A 175 -5.79 9.49 7.60
CA THR A 175 -5.22 10.16 8.77
C THR A 175 -6.23 10.20 9.92
N TRP A 176 -7.47 10.59 9.64
CA TRP A 176 -8.53 10.57 10.62
C TRP A 176 -8.79 9.18 11.20
N PHE A 177 -8.81 8.15 10.32
CA PHE A 177 -8.97 6.76 10.74
C PHE A 177 -7.83 6.34 11.68
N TRP A 178 -6.57 6.58 11.30
CA TRP A 178 -5.41 6.23 12.10
C TRP A 178 -5.37 6.96 13.45
N VAL A 179 -5.61 8.27 13.46
CA VAL A 179 -5.68 9.05 14.71
C VAL A 179 -6.79 8.52 15.61
N SER A 180 -7.96 8.22 15.03
CA SER A 180 -9.11 7.68 15.78
C SER A 180 -8.82 6.27 16.31
N ALA A 181 -8.18 5.41 15.51
CA ALA A 181 -7.80 4.07 15.91
C ALA A 181 -6.77 4.08 17.06
N LEU A 182 -5.71 4.88 16.92
CA LEU A 182 -4.66 4.97 17.94
C LEU A 182 -5.14 5.60 19.26
N ARG A 183 -6.08 6.56 19.20
CA ARG A 183 -6.70 7.15 20.42
C ARG A 183 -7.56 6.15 21.18
N ARG A 184 -8.18 5.19 20.47
CA ARG A 184 -9.08 4.18 21.06
C ARG A 184 -8.38 2.86 21.36
N ALA A 185 -7.17 2.65 20.80
CA ALA A 185 -6.42 1.44 21.04
C ALA A 185 -6.00 1.34 22.52
N GLU A 186 -6.42 0.28 23.17
CA GLU A 186 -5.87 -0.09 24.47
C GLU A 186 -4.46 -0.66 24.27
N PRO A 187 -3.48 -0.26 25.11
CA PRO A 187 -2.13 -0.80 25.03
C PRO A 187 -2.17 -2.28 25.44
N GLU A 188 -2.30 -3.18 24.48
CA GLU A 188 -2.08 -4.61 24.74
C GLU A 188 -0.58 -4.90 24.75
N ALA A 189 -0.10 -5.52 25.83
CA ALA A 189 1.23 -6.09 25.84
C ALA A 189 1.32 -7.14 24.72
N PRO A 190 2.40 -7.17 23.90
CA PRO A 190 2.57 -8.17 22.86
C PRO A 190 2.45 -9.56 23.46
N SER A 191 1.42 -10.32 23.04
CA SER A 191 1.23 -11.71 23.50
C SER A 191 2.26 -12.58 22.79
N GLY A 192 3.16 -13.20 23.54
CA GLY A 192 4.18 -14.10 23.01
C GLY A 192 5.58 -13.47 23.02
N ALA A 193 6.48 -13.96 22.19
CA ALA A 193 7.83 -13.39 22.07
C ALA A 193 7.72 -11.88 21.79
N GLY A 194 8.18 -11.08 22.75
CA GLY A 194 8.03 -9.62 22.76
C GLY A 194 8.59 -8.99 21.48
N LEU A 195 8.15 -7.76 21.18
CA LEU A 195 8.75 -6.99 20.08
C LEU A 195 10.27 -6.87 20.31
N PRO A 196 11.07 -6.94 19.23
CA PRO A 196 12.52 -6.77 19.35
C PRO A 196 12.87 -5.44 20.05
N ALA A 197 13.65 -5.48 21.11
CA ALA A 197 14.12 -4.28 21.78
C ALA A 197 15.20 -3.59 20.94
N LEU A 198 14.91 -2.43 20.37
CA LEU A 198 15.83 -1.64 19.55
C LEU A 198 16.25 -0.36 20.26
N GLY A 199 17.55 -0.13 20.32
CA GLY A 199 18.11 1.11 20.84
C GLY A 199 17.91 2.31 19.89
N ARG A 200 18.11 3.53 20.43
CA ARG A 200 17.99 4.78 19.64
C ARG A 200 18.88 4.77 18.39
N ARG A 201 20.11 4.29 18.50
CA ARG A 201 21.06 4.23 17.38
C ARG A 201 20.56 3.33 16.26
N GLU A 202 19.96 2.20 16.60
CA GLU A 202 19.41 1.23 15.65
C GLU A 202 18.18 1.77 14.91
N ARG A 203 17.29 2.47 15.65
CA ARG A 203 16.14 3.15 15.04
C ARG A 203 16.58 4.26 14.08
N LEU A 204 17.62 5.03 14.44
CA LEU A 204 18.18 6.05 13.54
C LEU A 204 18.84 5.41 12.31
N ALA A 205 19.61 4.32 12.48
CA ALA A 205 20.20 3.60 11.37
C ALA A 205 19.15 3.02 10.42
N ALA A 206 18.09 2.41 10.95
CA ALA A 206 16.96 1.93 10.13
C ALA A 206 16.27 3.08 9.39
N GLY A 207 16.03 4.21 10.06
CA GLY A 207 15.48 5.42 9.42
C GLY A 207 16.38 5.92 8.28
N ALA A 208 17.70 5.92 8.47
CA ALA A 208 18.65 6.29 7.43
C ALA A 208 18.62 5.31 6.24
N VAL A 209 18.57 3.99 6.50
CA VAL A 209 18.43 2.96 5.44
C VAL A 209 17.15 3.18 4.65
N LEU A 210 16.02 3.41 5.32
CA LEU A 210 14.74 3.70 4.66
C LEU A 210 14.84 4.94 3.78
N ALA A 211 15.37 6.04 4.31
CA ALA A 211 15.53 7.30 3.57
C ALA A 211 16.41 7.13 2.33
N VAL A 212 17.56 6.44 2.47
CA VAL A 212 18.48 6.17 1.36
C VAL A 212 17.82 5.30 0.30
N CYS A 213 17.14 4.22 0.69
CA CYS A 213 16.45 3.33 -0.25
C CYS A 213 15.33 4.08 -1.01
N VAL A 214 14.54 4.91 -0.31
CA VAL A 214 13.49 5.73 -0.93
C VAL A 214 14.09 6.71 -1.92
N ALA A 215 15.12 7.47 -1.51
CA ALA A 215 15.80 8.42 -2.38
C ALA A 215 16.41 7.75 -3.62
N ALA A 216 17.10 6.62 -3.43
CA ALA A 216 17.68 5.84 -4.52
C ALA A 216 16.61 5.34 -5.50
N GLY A 217 15.47 4.86 -4.99
CA GLY A 217 14.34 4.43 -5.81
C GLY A 217 13.75 5.57 -6.64
N VAL A 218 13.54 6.74 -6.03
CA VAL A 218 13.06 7.95 -6.74
C VAL A 218 14.03 8.34 -7.86
N VAL A 219 15.32 8.49 -7.51
CA VAL A 219 16.37 8.90 -8.48
C VAL A 219 16.43 7.89 -9.63
N HIS A 220 16.50 6.58 -9.31
CA HIS A 220 16.55 5.52 -10.32
C HIS A 220 15.39 5.60 -11.32
N ARG A 221 14.15 5.74 -10.83
CA ARG A 221 12.97 5.79 -11.70
C ARG A 221 12.88 7.07 -12.51
N CYS A 222 13.18 8.22 -11.90
CA CYS A 222 13.16 9.50 -12.60
C CYS A 222 14.26 9.57 -13.68
N VAL A 223 15.47 9.06 -13.39
CA VAL A 223 16.56 8.98 -14.39
C VAL A 223 16.16 8.07 -15.56
N ARG A 224 15.63 6.85 -15.28
CA ARG A 224 15.16 5.96 -16.34
C ARG A 224 14.06 6.60 -17.19
N TRP A 225 13.12 7.28 -16.56
CA TRP A 225 12.05 8.00 -17.26
C TRP A 225 12.61 9.08 -18.16
N TYR A 226 13.55 9.90 -17.65
CA TYR A 226 14.20 10.96 -18.43
C TYR A 226 15.02 10.39 -19.59
N LEU A 227 15.76 9.31 -19.39
CA LEU A 227 16.53 8.65 -20.46
C LEU A 227 15.63 8.07 -21.57
N TYR A 228 14.41 7.68 -21.23
CA TYR A 228 13.44 7.15 -22.20
C TYR A 228 12.72 8.26 -22.99
N TRP A 229 12.24 9.28 -22.29
CA TRP A 229 11.43 10.35 -22.90
C TRP A 229 12.25 11.55 -23.38
N GLY A 230 13.45 11.80 -22.86
CA GLY A 230 14.36 12.89 -23.21
C GLY A 230 13.96 14.28 -22.72
N ARG A 231 12.77 14.43 -22.12
CA ARG A 231 12.23 15.74 -21.68
C ARG A 231 11.28 15.59 -20.50
N VAL A 232 11.06 16.69 -19.80
CA VAL A 232 10.03 16.85 -18.77
C VAL A 232 9.23 18.08 -19.16
N ASP A 233 7.97 17.91 -19.53
CA ASP A 233 7.12 19.03 -19.96
C ASP A 233 6.48 19.73 -18.73
N THR A 234 6.08 18.91 -17.72
CA THR A 234 5.49 19.41 -16.48
C THR A 234 5.97 18.63 -15.27
N PRO A 235 5.92 19.19 -14.05
CA PRO A 235 6.19 18.41 -12.82
C PRO A 235 5.27 17.20 -12.65
N LEU A 236 4.05 17.25 -13.21
CA LEU A 236 3.08 16.15 -13.12
C LEU A 236 3.55 14.88 -13.84
N ASP A 237 4.45 15.01 -14.83
CA ASP A 237 5.02 13.87 -15.55
C ASP A 237 5.91 13.01 -14.65
N LEU A 238 6.59 13.65 -13.70
CA LEU A 238 7.52 12.96 -12.78
C LEU A 238 6.84 12.42 -11.51
N ILE A 239 5.69 12.98 -11.10
CA ILE A 239 5.05 12.58 -9.83
C ILE A 239 4.75 11.08 -9.78
N PRO A 240 4.07 10.46 -10.77
CA PRO A 240 3.79 9.02 -10.72
C PRO A 240 5.07 8.18 -10.68
N THR A 241 6.03 8.53 -11.53
CA THR A 241 7.33 7.86 -11.61
C THR A 241 8.10 7.95 -10.30
N ALA A 242 8.16 9.13 -9.67
CA ALA A 242 8.79 9.33 -8.37
C ALA A 242 8.08 8.52 -7.27
N CYS A 243 6.74 8.48 -7.27
CA CYS A 243 5.97 7.71 -6.29
C CYS A 243 6.21 6.20 -6.43
N PHE A 244 6.24 5.65 -7.64
CA PHE A 244 6.59 4.23 -7.85
C PHE A 244 8.03 3.94 -7.45
N GLY A 245 8.97 4.84 -7.74
CA GLY A 245 10.35 4.73 -7.29
C GLY A 245 10.48 4.77 -5.77
N ALA A 246 9.81 5.73 -5.13
CA ALA A 246 9.78 5.85 -3.68
C ALA A 246 9.21 4.59 -3.00
N GLY A 247 8.09 4.07 -3.52
CA GLY A 247 7.46 2.86 -2.99
C GLY A 247 8.33 1.61 -3.15
N ALA A 248 8.98 1.44 -4.31
CA ALA A 248 9.93 0.35 -4.54
C ALA A 248 11.12 0.43 -3.59
N GLY A 249 11.69 1.63 -3.41
CA GLY A 249 12.74 1.89 -2.44
C GLY A 249 12.29 1.66 -1.00
N LEU A 250 11.08 2.08 -0.65
CA LEU A 250 10.50 1.84 0.67
C LEU A 250 10.39 0.34 0.96
N VAL A 251 9.81 -0.46 0.06
CA VAL A 251 9.70 -1.92 0.22
C VAL A 251 11.08 -2.53 0.40
N THR A 252 12.07 -2.14 -0.42
CA THR A 252 13.46 -2.61 -0.28
C THR A 252 14.02 -2.30 1.10
N GLY A 253 13.89 -1.05 1.55
CA GLY A 253 14.37 -0.62 2.87
C GLY A 253 13.69 -1.34 4.02
N LEU A 254 12.36 -1.56 3.92
CA LEU A 254 11.58 -2.31 4.92
C LEU A 254 12.03 -3.77 5.03
N LEU A 255 12.28 -4.43 3.89
CA LEU A 255 12.79 -5.80 3.86
C LEU A 255 14.20 -5.90 4.45
N LEU A 256 15.08 -4.95 4.12
CA LEU A 256 16.45 -4.90 4.69
C LEU A 256 16.40 -4.69 6.21
N CYS A 257 15.62 -3.72 6.70
CA CYS A 257 15.44 -3.48 8.13
C CYS A 257 14.81 -4.70 8.84
N GLY A 258 13.77 -5.29 8.25
CA GLY A 258 13.11 -6.48 8.80
C GLY A 258 14.06 -7.68 8.90
N ALA A 259 14.86 -7.91 7.87
CA ALA A 259 15.88 -8.96 7.86
C ALA A 259 16.96 -8.71 8.93
N ALA A 260 17.50 -7.49 9.01
CA ALA A 260 18.52 -7.12 10.00
C ALA A 260 18.04 -7.33 11.44
N VAL A 261 16.82 -6.89 11.75
CA VAL A 261 16.21 -7.09 13.07
C VAL A 261 16.05 -8.58 13.39
N ARG A 262 15.56 -9.39 12.44
CA ARG A 262 15.36 -10.84 12.65
C ARG A 262 16.67 -11.61 12.84
N VAL A 263 17.70 -11.29 12.08
CA VAL A 263 19.03 -11.92 12.23
C VAL A 263 19.55 -11.67 13.64
N ARG A 264 19.45 -10.42 14.11
CA ARG A 264 19.91 -10.04 15.45
C ARG A 264 19.15 -10.75 16.58
N THR A 265 17.83 -10.95 16.44
CA THR A 265 17.01 -11.56 17.50
C THR A 265 17.11 -13.09 17.56
N ARG A 266 17.79 -13.72 16.59
CA ARG A 266 18.10 -15.15 16.59
C ARG A 266 19.46 -15.50 17.19
N VAL A 267 20.30 -14.48 17.41
CA VAL A 267 21.60 -14.57 18.10
C VAL A 267 21.44 -14.14 19.56
#